data_a2142289f4be7dd0134436825f5efef0
#
_entry.id   a2142289f4be7dd0134436825f5efef0
#
_cell.length_a   1.000
_cell.length_b   1.000
_cell.length_c   1.000
_cell.angle_alpha   90.00
_cell.angle_beta   90.00
_cell.angle_gamma   90.00
#
_symmetry.space_group_name_H-M   'P 1'
#
loop_
_entity.id
_entity.type
_entity.pdbx_description
1 polymer ?
#
loop_
_entity_poly.entity_id
_entity_poly.type
_entity_poly.pdbx_seq_one_letter_code
_entity_poly.pdbx_strand_id
1 'polypeptide(L)'
;MQPLAAEAPDKTGLAFAPKAPKDIEELDIPLSLVEDILLRHLYTRSVASITMLSKSLKLSFPVVQNVFQRLRQQQLFEVTGMKGNDYHFTLSGIGRELAAKRFNISHYSGPVPVSVKEYTAAVKTQTTTLKTSRAYLKNAFSDLVLTDNFL
;
A
#
# COMPACT_ATOMS: atom_id res chain seq x y z
N MET A 1 -22.88 -35.98 -25.24
CA MET A 1 -22.24 -34.67 -25.13
C MET A 1 -21.78 -34.54 -23.69
N GLN A 2 -20.50 -34.80 -23.41
CA GLN A 2 -19.92 -34.61 -22.09
C GLN A 2 -19.53 -33.13 -21.94
N PRO A 3 -19.80 -32.47 -20.81
CA PRO A 3 -19.29 -31.12 -20.57
C PRO A 3 -17.78 -31.23 -20.33
N LEU A 4 -16.99 -30.50 -21.10
CA LEU A 4 -15.57 -30.29 -20.80
C LEU A 4 -15.49 -29.65 -19.41
N ALA A 5 -15.02 -30.43 -18.45
CA ALA A 5 -14.60 -29.91 -17.16
C ALA A 5 -13.44 -28.93 -17.43
N ALA A 6 -13.70 -27.64 -17.17
CA ALA A 6 -12.66 -26.66 -17.12
C ALA A 6 -11.71 -27.06 -15.98
N GLU A 7 -10.52 -27.56 -16.30
CA GLU A 7 -9.47 -27.72 -15.33
C GLU A 7 -9.23 -26.39 -14.63
N ALA A 8 -9.44 -26.40 -13.33
CA ALA A 8 -9.10 -25.26 -12.48
C ALA A 8 -7.59 -24.98 -12.64
N PRO A 9 -7.18 -23.71 -12.80
CA PRO A 9 -5.76 -23.38 -12.94
C PRO A 9 -4.99 -23.89 -11.73
N ASP A 10 -3.92 -24.62 -12.03
CA ASP A 10 -2.96 -25.17 -11.07
C ASP A 10 -2.49 -24.06 -10.12
N LYS A 11 -2.73 -24.26 -8.81
CA LYS A 11 -2.38 -23.33 -7.74
C LYS A 11 -0.88 -23.36 -7.39
N THR A 12 -0.01 -23.67 -8.31
CA THR A 12 1.43 -23.48 -8.19
C THR A 12 1.86 -22.08 -8.63
N GLY A 13 0.97 -21.09 -8.48
CA GLY A 13 1.34 -19.70 -8.57
C GLY A 13 2.26 -19.35 -7.40
N LEU A 14 3.55 -19.12 -7.68
CA LEU A 14 4.46 -18.43 -6.76
C LEU A 14 3.74 -17.24 -6.18
N ALA A 15 3.30 -17.34 -4.91
CA ALA A 15 2.65 -16.25 -4.23
C ALA A 15 3.65 -15.07 -4.24
N PHE A 16 3.38 -14.05 -5.05
CA PHE A 16 4.18 -12.83 -5.04
C PHE A 16 4.08 -12.23 -3.63
N ALA A 17 5.17 -12.31 -2.90
CA ALA A 17 5.31 -11.68 -1.59
C ALA A 17 6.30 -10.51 -1.74
N PRO A 18 5.84 -9.27 -1.77
CA PRO A 18 6.74 -8.11 -1.76
C PRO A 18 7.57 -8.15 -0.49
N LYS A 19 8.88 -7.94 -0.61
CA LYS A 19 9.75 -7.80 0.56
C LYS A 19 9.43 -6.49 1.25
N ALA A 20 9.09 -6.55 2.54
CA ALA A 20 8.98 -5.32 3.33
C ALA A 20 10.39 -4.68 3.45
N PRO A 21 10.57 -3.41 3.05
CA PRO A 21 11.83 -2.72 3.17
C PRO A 21 12.27 -2.68 4.64
N LYS A 22 13.55 -2.94 4.90
CA LYS A 22 14.11 -2.94 6.25
C LYS A 22 14.53 -1.55 6.69
N ASP A 23 14.97 -0.74 5.73
CA ASP A 23 15.47 0.62 5.92
C ASP A 23 14.80 1.61 4.99
N ILE A 24 14.94 2.91 5.31
CA ILE A 24 14.41 4.00 4.48
C ILE A 24 15.07 4.01 3.09
N GLU A 25 16.33 3.62 2.99
CA GLU A 25 17.07 3.58 1.74
C GLU A 25 16.59 2.49 0.78
N GLU A 26 16.00 1.43 1.32
CA GLU A 26 15.35 0.37 0.53
C GLU A 26 13.95 0.77 0.03
N LEU A 27 13.39 1.88 0.55
CA LEU A 27 12.14 2.44 0.07
C LEU A 27 12.37 3.08 -1.30
N ASP A 28 12.04 2.40 -2.37
CA ASP A 28 12.12 2.90 -3.75
C ASP A 28 10.99 3.92 -4.06
N ILE A 29 10.65 4.75 -3.06
CA ILE A 29 9.65 5.82 -3.10
C ILE A 29 10.14 7.03 -2.31
N PRO A 30 9.69 8.26 -2.64
CA PRO A 30 10.10 9.45 -1.92
C PRO A 30 9.70 9.39 -0.44
N LEU A 31 10.65 9.66 0.46
CA LEU A 31 10.40 9.67 1.89
C LEU A 31 9.32 10.69 2.29
N SER A 32 9.26 11.83 1.61
CA SER A 32 8.22 12.85 1.80
C SER A 32 6.80 12.30 1.60
N LEU A 33 6.61 11.36 0.67
CA LEU A 33 5.33 10.70 0.48
C LEU A 33 4.96 9.83 1.68
N VAL A 34 5.92 9.14 2.27
CA VAL A 34 5.71 8.32 3.47
C VAL A 34 5.36 9.21 4.66
N GLU A 35 6.09 10.32 4.84
CA GLU A 35 5.84 11.33 5.87
C GLU A 35 4.43 11.93 5.72
N ASP A 36 4.03 12.27 4.51
CA ASP A 36 2.70 12.82 4.21
C ASP A 36 1.56 11.82 4.52
N ILE A 37 1.72 10.56 4.15
CA ILE A 37 0.73 9.52 4.43
C ILE A 37 0.62 9.29 5.94
N LEU A 38 1.75 9.27 6.65
CA LEU A 38 1.80 9.10 8.09
C LEU A 38 1.11 10.26 8.82
N LEU A 39 1.39 11.50 8.43
CA LEU A 39 0.72 12.69 8.98
C LEU A 39 -0.79 12.65 8.74
N ARG A 40 -1.23 12.30 7.54
CA ARG A 40 -2.67 12.15 7.21
C ARG A 40 -3.33 11.04 8.01
N HIS A 41 -2.63 9.93 8.21
CA HIS A 41 -3.12 8.82 9.03
C HIS A 41 -3.33 9.25 10.49
N LEU A 42 -2.39 10.02 11.04
CA LEU A 42 -2.48 10.56 12.40
C LEU A 42 -3.52 11.68 12.54
N TYR A 43 -3.77 12.44 11.48
CA TYR A 43 -4.80 13.49 11.50
C TYR A 43 -6.19 12.93 11.77
N THR A 44 -6.48 11.74 11.26
CA THR A 44 -7.76 11.06 11.45
C THR A 44 -7.84 10.25 12.76
N ARG A 45 -6.72 10.16 13.50
CA ARG A 45 -6.62 9.40 14.75
C ARG A 45 -6.02 10.25 15.86
N SER A 46 -6.57 10.12 17.05
CA SER A 46 -6.12 10.92 18.19
C SER A 46 -4.79 10.47 18.78
N VAL A 47 -4.54 9.16 18.83
CA VAL A 47 -3.33 8.57 19.40
C VAL A 47 -2.88 7.41 18.51
N ALA A 48 -1.58 7.26 18.35
CA ALA A 48 -0.97 6.15 17.63
C ALA A 48 0.24 5.60 18.38
N SER A 49 0.64 4.39 18.00
CA SER A 49 1.94 3.82 18.38
C SER A 49 2.72 3.40 17.13
N ILE A 50 4.03 3.24 17.25
CA ILE A 50 4.89 2.82 16.13
C ILE A 50 4.43 1.45 15.60
N THR A 51 4.11 0.52 16.49
CA THR A 51 3.60 -0.81 16.11
C THR A 51 2.27 -0.71 15.34
N MET A 52 1.36 0.16 15.80
CA MET A 52 0.08 0.36 15.12
C MET A 52 0.28 0.95 13.71
N LEU A 53 1.15 1.96 13.59
CA LEU A 53 1.48 2.58 12.31
C LEU A 53 2.14 1.59 11.34
N SER A 54 3.08 0.78 11.82
CA SER A 54 3.72 -0.27 11.03
C SER A 54 2.68 -1.21 10.40
N LYS A 55 1.70 -1.66 11.18
CA LYS A 55 0.61 -2.52 10.70
C LYS A 55 -0.32 -1.81 9.72
N SER A 56 -0.68 -0.55 9.99
CA SER A 56 -1.62 0.22 9.17
C SER A 56 -0.99 0.66 7.85
N LEU A 57 0.25 1.11 7.88
CA LEU A 57 0.97 1.61 6.71
C LEU A 57 1.65 0.49 5.91
N LYS A 58 1.67 -0.76 6.44
CA LYS A 58 2.35 -1.92 5.84
C LYS A 58 3.85 -1.69 5.64
N LEU A 59 4.46 -0.97 6.57
CA LEU A 59 5.89 -0.74 6.63
C LEU A 59 6.53 -1.53 7.78
N SER A 60 7.82 -1.85 7.66
CA SER A 60 8.55 -2.48 8.75
C SER A 60 8.69 -1.52 9.95
N PHE A 61 8.79 -2.08 11.15
CA PHE A 61 8.95 -1.30 12.38
C PHE A 61 10.15 -0.34 12.32
N PRO A 62 11.37 -0.75 11.86
CA PRO A 62 12.51 0.16 11.77
C PRO A 62 12.26 1.36 10.87
N VAL A 63 11.61 1.16 9.72
CA VAL A 63 11.29 2.27 8.79
C VAL A 63 10.34 3.27 9.47
N VAL A 64 9.26 2.79 10.10
CA VAL A 64 8.31 3.68 10.80
C VAL A 64 8.99 4.39 11.96
N GLN A 65 9.86 3.71 12.70
CA GLN A 65 10.63 4.29 13.80
C GLN A 65 11.55 5.43 13.31
N ASN A 66 12.25 5.22 12.20
CA ASN A 66 13.10 6.25 11.59
C ASN A 66 12.28 7.48 11.15
N VAL A 67 11.16 7.26 10.46
CA VAL A 67 10.26 8.36 10.06
C VAL A 67 9.72 9.10 11.28
N PHE A 68 9.31 8.36 12.32
CA PHE A 68 8.86 8.95 13.58
C PHE A 68 9.93 9.85 14.22
N GLN A 69 11.18 9.38 14.30
CA GLN A 69 12.27 10.18 14.88
C GLN A 69 12.53 11.48 14.10
N ARG A 70 12.50 11.42 12.78
CA ARG A 70 12.63 12.60 11.92
C ARG A 70 11.52 13.62 12.15
N LEU A 71 10.26 13.19 12.16
CA LEU A 71 9.11 14.08 12.37
C LEU A 71 9.05 14.59 13.82
N ARG A 72 9.52 13.80 14.79
CA ARG A 72 9.67 14.23 16.19
C ARG A 72 10.73 15.33 16.32
N GLN A 73 11.87 15.23 15.60
CA GLN A 73 12.88 16.30 15.58
C GLN A 73 12.33 17.60 15.01
N GLN A 74 11.35 17.52 14.12
CA GLN A 74 10.62 18.68 13.60
C GLN A 74 9.51 19.17 14.53
N GLN A 75 9.41 18.62 15.75
CA GLN A 75 8.41 18.97 16.76
C GLN A 75 6.95 18.73 16.31
N LEU A 76 6.73 17.82 15.37
CA LEU A 76 5.40 17.50 14.85
C LEU A 76 4.63 16.52 15.74
N PHE A 77 5.33 15.83 16.66
CA PHE A 77 4.76 14.83 17.55
C PHE A 77 5.04 15.13 19.02
N GLU A 78 4.06 14.80 19.84
CA GLU A 78 4.15 14.78 21.31
C GLU A 78 4.04 13.35 21.79
N VAL A 79 5.04 12.88 22.55
CA VAL A 79 5.02 11.55 23.15
C VAL A 79 4.12 11.57 24.37
N THR A 80 3.09 10.74 24.37
CA THR A 80 2.13 10.62 25.46
C THR A 80 2.46 9.48 26.41
N GLY A 81 3.30 8.53 25.99
CA GLY A 81 3.74 7.41 26.80
C GLY A 81 4.63 6.44 26.04
N MET A 82 5.10 5.43 26.74
CA MET A 82 5.89 4.33 26.16
C MET A 82 5.52 3.01 26.83
N LYS A 83 5.32 1.97 26.04
CA LYS A 83 5.08 0.61 26.51
C LYS A 83 6.15 -0.32 25.92
N GLY A 84 7.13 -0.72 26.74
CA GLY A 84 8.32 -1.38 26.21
C GLY A 84 9.08 -0.47 25.26
N ASN A 85 9.34 -0.91 24.05
CA ASN A 85 9.98 -0.13 22.97
C ASN A 85 8.98 0.58 22.05
N ASP A 86 7.68 0.56 22.35
CA ASP A 86 6.64 1.15 21.51
C ASP A 86 6.21 2.52 22.07
N TYR A 87 6.56 3.58 21.33
CA TYR A 87 6.15 4.94 21.68
C TYR A 87 4.68 5.15 21.34
N HIS A 88 3.93 5.69 22.31
CA HIS A 88 2.60 6.25 22.11
C HIS A 88 2.70 7.76 21.96
N PHE A 89 2.10 8.30 20.94
CA PHE A 89 2.23 9.71 20.60
C PHE A 89 1.00 10.24 19.87
N THR A 90 0.92 11.57 19.84
CA THR A 90 -0.10 12.33 19.12
C THR A 90 0.57 13.42 18.28
N LEU A 91 -0.21 14.07 17.41
CA LEU A 91 0.25 15.25 16.72
C LEU A 91 0.34 16.44 17.71
N SER A 92 1.43 17.18 17.64
CA SER A 92 1.53 18.50 18.29
C SER A 92 0.58 19.51 17.61
N GLY A 93 0.44 20.71 18.15
CA GLY A 93 -0.31 21.79 17.49
C GLY A 93 0.18 22.04 16.06
N ILE A 94 1.50 22.21 15.89
CA ILE A 94 2.14 22.42 14.58
C ILE A 94 1.95 21.21 13.68
N GLY A 95 2.11 20.01 14.23
CA GLY A 95 1.90 18.77 13.51
C GLY A 95 0.48 18.61 12.99
N ARG A 96 -0.52 19.02 13.79
CA ARG A 96 -1.93 18.97 13.40
C ARG A 96 -2.25 19.93 12.27
N GLU A 97 -1.71 21.14 12.30
CA GLU A 97 -1.88 22.13 11.22
C GLU A 97 -1.27 21.62 9.91
N LEU A 98 -0.04 21.07 9.97
CA LEU A 98 0.62 20.51 8.80
C LEU A 98 -0.17 19.31 8.26
N ALA A 99 -0.58 18.41 9.14
CA ALA A 99 -1.35 17.22 8.76
C ALA A 99 -2.70 17.59 8.11
N ALA A 100 -3.39 18.63 8.63
CA ALA A 100 -4.61 19.16 8.02
C ALA A 100 -4.37 19.68 6.60
N LYS A 101 -3.29 20.44 6.37
CA LYS A 101 -2.90 20.91 5.03
C LYS A 101 -2.63 19.74 4.09
N ARG A 102 -1.92 18.71 4.54
CA ARG A 102 -1.65 17.50 3.74
C ARG A 102 -2.91 16.68 3.47
N PHE A 103 -3.81 16.61 4.44
CA PHE A 103 -5.09 15.92 4.30
C PHE A 103 -6.02 16.61 3.29
N ASN A 104 -6.02 17.96 3.23
CA ASN A 104 -6.77 18.72 2.24
C ASN A 104 -6.28 18.51 0.80
N ILE A 105 -5.00 18.22 0.62
CA ILE A 105 -4.44 17.90 -0.71
C ILE A 105 -4.85 16.48 -1.15
N SER A 106 -4.83 15.54 -0.22
CA SER A 106 -5.21 14.15 -0.48
C SER A 106 -5.75 13.52 0.80
N HIS A 107 -6.95 12.95 0.73
CA HIS A 107 -7.59 12.24 1.84
C HIS A 107 -7.06 10.81 2.03
N TYR A 108 -6.12 10.36 1.20
CA TYR A 108 -5.56 9.03 1.32
C TYR A 108 -4.68 8.90 2.57
N SER A 109 -5.05 7.97 3.45
CA SER A 109 -4.37 7.67 4.72
C SER A 109 -4.17 6.16 4.94
N GLY A 110 -4.18 5.40 3.86
CA GLY A 110 -4.02 3.94 3.86
C GLY A 110 -2.56 3.48 3.85
N PRO A 111 -2.31 2.21 3.46
CA PRO A 111 -0.98 1.65 3.31
C PRO A 111 -0.10 2.46 2.37
N VAL A 112 1.20 2.49 2.66
CA VAL A 112 2.16 3.16 1.78
C VAL A 112 2.24 2.41 0.45
N PRO A 113 2.19 3.11 -0.70
CA PRO A 113 2.26 2.46 -2.02
C PRO A 113 3.64 1.85 -2.25
N VAL A 114 3.68 0.81 -3.07
CA VAL A 114 4.94 0.24 -3.59
C VAL A 114 5.45 1.10 -4.76
N SER A 115 6.74 0.97 -5.09
CA SER A 115 7.30 1.65 -6.26
C SER A 115 6.70 1.12 -7.57
N VAL A 116 6.73 1.96 -8.61
CA VAL A 116 6.27 1.56 -9.96
C VAL A 116 7.05 0.34 -10.47
N LYS A 117 8.34 0.25 -10.12
CA LYS A 117 9.21 -0.87 -10.48
C LYS A 117 8.73 -2.18 -9.85
N GLU A 118 8.46 -2.18 -8.54
CA GLU A 118 7.93 -3.36 -7.84
C GLU A 118 6.53 -3.73 -8.32
N TYR A 119 5.65 -2.74 -8.50
CA TYR A 119 4.33 -2.95 -9.06
C TYR A 119 4.41 -3.62 -10.44
N THR A 120 5.25 -3.10 -11.33
CA THR A 120 5.41 -3.65 -12.69
C THR A 120 5.97 -5.08 -12.64
N ALA A 121 6.94 -5.36 -11.75
CA ALA A 121 7.48 -6.70 -11.57
C ALA A 121 6.40 -7.67 -11.06
N ALA A 122 5.57 -7.22 -10.10
CA ALA A 122 4.46 -8.01 -9.59
C ALA A 122 3.43 -8.35 -10.68
N VAL A 123 3.02 -7.37 -11.46
CA VAL A 123 2.07 -7.56 -12.57
C VAL A 123 2.63 -8.55 -13.59
N LYS A 124 3.91 -8.41 -13.98
CA LYS A 124 4.56 -9.33 -14.92
C LYS A 124 4.61 -10.75 -14.40
N THR A 125 4.86 -10.94 -13.10
CA THR A 125 4.90 -12.26 -12.47
C THR A 125 3.52 -12.93 -12.40
N GLN A 126 2.47 -12.12 -12.23
CA GLN A 126 1.09 -12.58 -12.12
C GLN A 126 0.37 -12.69 -13.47
N THR A 127 0.97 -12.13 -14.53
CA THR A 127 0.38 -12.19 -15.86
C THR A 127 0.47 -13.61 -16.40
N THR A 128 -0.69 -14.22 -16.64
CA THR A 128 -0.77 -15.53 -17.30
C THR A 128 -0.46 -15.38 -18.77
N THR A 129 0.32 -16.31 -19.31
CA THR A 129 0.65 -16.38 -20.76
C THR A 129 -0.47 -17.05 -21.56
N LEU A 130 -1.71 -16.94 -21.14
CA LEU A 130 -2.84 -17.49 -21.86
C LEU A 130 -2.95 -16.82 -23.23
N LYS A 131 -2.71 -17.59 -24.28
CA LYS A 131 -2.97 -17.16 -25.67
C LYS A 131 -4.48 -17.12 -25.87
N THR A 132 -5.07 -15.96 -25.66
CA THR A 132 -6.50 -15.77 -25.83
C THR A 132 -6.78 -15.46 -27.30
N SER A 133 -7.56 -16.29 -27.98
CA SER A 133 -8.02 -16.00 -29.35
C SER A 133 -9.27 -15.13 -29.33
N ARG A 134 -9.48 -14.34 -30.39
CA ARG A 134 -10.71 -13.54 -30.55
C ARG A 134 -11.97 -14.40 -30.51
N ALA A 135 -11.91 -15.61 -31.09
CA ALA A 135 -13.01 -16.58 -31.05
C ALA A 135 -13.33 -17.05 -29.63
N TYR A 136 -12.30 -17.27 -28.79
CA TYR A 136 -12.47 -17.63 -27.39
C TYR A 136 -13.15 -16.52 -26.61
N LEU A 137 -12.73 -15.26 -26.82
CA LEU A 137 -13.32 -14.09 -26.16
C LEU A 137 -14.78 -13.90 -26.56
N LYS A 138 -15.10 -14.02 -27.87
CA LYS A 138 -16.48 -13.96 -28.35
C LYS A 138 -17.37 -15.02 -27.70
N ASN A 139 -16.86 -16.22 -27.53
CA ASN A 139 -17.60 -17.31 -26.89
C ASN A 139 -17.75 -17.09 -25.37
N ALA A 140 -16.70 -16.61 -24.71
CA ALA A 140 -16.73 -16.34 -23.28
C ALA A 140 -17.68 -15.18 -22.90
N PHE A 141 -17.90 -14.23 -23.81
CA PHE A 141 -18.79 -13.08 -23.63
C PHE A 141 -20.07 -13.18 -24.48
N SER A 142 -20.50 -14.39 -24.83
CA SER A 142 -21.65 -14.63 -25.70
C SER A 142 -22.99 -14.14 -25.14
N ASP A 143 -23.06 -13.98 -23.82
CA ASP A 143 -24.23 -13.45 -23.08
C ASP A 143 -24.22 -11.91 -22.96
N LEU A 144 -23.15 -11.25 -23.42
CA LEU A 144 -23.02 -9.79 -23.43
C LEU A 144 -23.22 -9.23 -24.85
N VAL A 145 -23.91 -8.10 -24.94
CA VAL A 145 -24.03 -7.35 -26.19
C VAL A 145 -22.76 -6.48 -26.36
N LEU A 146 -21.82 -6.97 -27.14
CA LEU A 146 -20.58 -6.26 -27.43
C LEU A 146 -20.61 -5.69 -28.85
N THR A 147 -20.13 -4.45 -29.03
CA THR A 147 -19.93 -3.86 -30.35
C THR A 147 -18.68 -4.44 -31.01
N ASP A 148 -18.64 -4.47 -32.35
CA ASP A 148 -17.53 -5.05 -33.12
C ASP A 148 -16.16 -4.38 -32.84
N ASN A 149 -16.17 -3.15 -32.32
CA ASN A 149 -14.95 -2.41 -31.97
C ASN A 149 -14.42 -2.74 -30.56
N PHE A 150 -15.11 -3.57 -29.79
CA PHE A 150 -14.71 -3.89 -28.42
C PHE A 150 -13.82 -5.13 -28.31
N LEU A 151 -13.75 -5.95 -29.32
CA LEU A 151 -12.97 -7.18 -29.43
C LEU A 151 -11.89 -6.99 -30.53
#